data_b94d23e5c514b2571d479456fb6dd64f
#
_entry.id   b94d23e5c514b2571d479456fb6dd64f
#
_cell.length_a   1.000
_cell.length_b   1.000
_cell.length_c   1.000
_cell.angle_alpha   90.00
_cell.angle_beta   90.00
_cell.angle_gamma   90.00
#
_symmetry.space_group_name_H-M   'P 1'
#
loop_
_entity.id
_entity.type
_entity.pdbx_description
1 polymer ?
#
loop_
_entity_poly.entity_id
_entity_poly.type
_entity_poly.pdbx_seq_one_letter_code
_entity_poly.pdbx_strand_id
1 'polypeptide(L)'
;MDERYRNDLVTAAEVGMKNAFAILNNFPVGAAVLTSRGQIYQGCNTQSVISGMGVCAERSAIDHAVACGEYVFDAIAVVSKLEVPIAPCGMCLQYIGEFSQVAGHDIHILMVGSTGNIRESSIQKMLPVIFGPLDLGIDLSRFRL
;
A
#
# COMPACT_ATOMS: atom_id res chain seq x y z
N MET A 1 -10.68 -6.70 -10.52
CA MET A 1 -10.42 -5.22 -10.61
C MET A 1 -10.45 -4.82 -12.07
N ASP A 2 -11.12 -3.71 -12.38
CA ASP A 2 -11.14 -3.14 -13.72
C ASP A 2 -9.72 -2.82 -14.20
N GLU A 3 -9.40 -3.18 -15.44
CA GLU A 3 -8.06 -3.00 -16.04
C GLU A 3 -7.63 -1.52 -16.07
N ARG A 4 -8.58 -0.61 -16.25
CA ARG A 4 -8.32 0.83 -16.21
C ARG A 4 -7.80 1.27 -14.83
N TYR A 5 -8.49 0.88 -13.76
CA TYR A 5 -8.04 1.19 -12.40
C TYR A 5 -6.70 0.53 -12.07
N ARG A 6 -6.48 -0.67 -12.58
CA ARG A 6 -5.19 -1.37 -12.44
C ARG A 6 -4.05 -0.56 -13.05
N ASN A 7 -4.22 -0.09 -14.28
CA ASN A 7 -3.19 0.69 -14.98
C ASN A 7 -2.95 2.05 -14.31
N ASP A 8 -4.01 2.74 -13.93
CA ASP A 8 -3.92 4.02 -13.22
C ASP A 8 -3.22 3.87 -11.86
N LEU A 9 -3.51 2.79 -11.13
CA LEU A 9 -2.90 2.49 -9.84
C LEU A 9 -1.40 2.22 -9.97
N VAL A 10 -1.00 1.42 -10.96
CA VAL A 10 0.42 1.12 -11.26
C VAL A 10 1.15 2.41 -11.65
N THR A 11 0.56 3.21 -12.54
CA THR A 11 1.15 4.49 -12.97
C THR A 11 1.35 5.44 -11.78
N ALA A 12 0.37 5.55 -10.89
CA ALA A 12 0.49 6.37 -9.68
C ALA A 12 1.62 5.89 -8.76
N ALA A 13 1.79 4.57 -8.60
CA ALA A 13 2.88 4.00 -7.82
C ALA A 13 4.25 4.32 -8.46
N GLU A 14 4.36 4.24 -9.78
CA GLU A 14 5.59 4.58 -10.52
C GLU A 14 5.94 6.06 -10.37
N VAL A 15 4.95 6.95 -10.43
CA VAL A 15 5.15 8.39 -10.18
C VAL A 15 5.62 8.63 -8.75
N GLY A 16 5.01 7.96 -7.77
CA GLY A 16 5.46 8.03 -6.37
C GLY A 16 6.91 7.62 -6.20
N MET A 17 7.34 6.53 -6.84
CA MET A 17 8.72 6.05 -6.76
C MET A 17 9.75 7.10 -7.19
N LYS A 18 9.43 7.94 -8.17
CA LYS A 18 10.33 9.01 -8.65
C LYS A 18 10.62 10.06 -7.58
N ASN A 19 9.74 10.22 -6.61
CA ASN A 19 9.86 11.18 -5.51
C ASN A 19 10.44 10.57 -4.24
N ALA A 20 10.82 9.30 -4.25
CA ALA A 20 11.31 8.60 -3.06
C ALA A 20 12.51 9.30 -2.42
N PHE A 21 12.48 9.41 -1.10
CA PHE A 21 13.57 9.97 -0.30
C PHE A 21 14.44 8.84 0.26
N ALA A 22 15.14 8.15 -0.64
CA ALA A 22 15.94 6.94 -0.35
C ALA A 22 17.41 7.28 -0.13
N ILE A 23 17.69 8.12 0.86
CA ILE A 23 19.02 8.73 1.11
C ILE A 23 20.08 7.76 1.64
N LEU A 24 19.68 6.64 2.25
CA LEU A 24 20.61 5.72 2.91
C LEU A 24 21.15 4.65 1.96
N ASN A 25 20.30 4.06 1.12
CA ASN A 25 20.67 2.92 0.29
C ASN A 25 20.33 3.09 -1.20
N ASN A 26 19.81 4.23 -1.60
CA ASN A 26 19.39 4.50 -2.98
C ASN A 26 18.45 3.40 -3.54
N PHE A 27 17.54 2.91 -2.71
CA PHE A 27 16.53 1.92 -3.12
C PHE A 27 15.14 2.56 -3.07
N PRO A 28 14.72 3.25 -4.14
CA PRO A 28 13.42 3.90 -4.21
C PRO A 28 12.31 2.85 -4.37
N VAL A 29 11.23 3.07 -3.66
CA VAL A 29 9.98 2.30 -3.77
C VAL A 29 8.83 3.28 -3.91
N GLY A 30 7.89 2.98 -4.79
CA GLY A 30 6.64 3.70 -4.93
C GLY A 30 5.47 2.80 -4.59
N ALA A 31 4.40 3.41 -4.14
CA ALA A 31 3.13 2.71 -3.92
C ALA A 31 1.96 3.62 -4.24
N ALA A 32 0.80 3.02 -4.46
CA ALA A 32 -0.45 3.75 -4.56
C ALA A 32 -1.60 2.87 -4.04
N VAL A 33 -2.57 3.50 -3.40
CA VAL A 33 -3.79 2.84 -2.93
C VAL A 33 -4.98 3.29 -3.77
N LEU A 34 -5.87 2.36 -4.08
CA LEU A 34 -7.17 2.60 -4.70
C LEU A 34 -8.24 2.51 -3.62
N THR A 35 -8.99 3.58 -3.44
CA THR A 35 -10.13 3.59 -2.53
C THR A 35 -11.37 2.97 -3.17
N SER A 36 -12.32 2.52 -2.36
CA SER A 36 -13.61 2.01 -2.86
C SER A 36 -14.46 3.06 -3.57
N ARG A 37 -14.09 4.33 -3.47
CA ARG A 37 -14.72 5.44 -4.21
C ARG A 37 -14.01 5.72 -5.55
N GLY A 38 -12.98 4.95 -5.90
CA GLY A 38 -12.24 5.11 -7.14
C GLY A 38 -11.16 6.19 -7.11
N GLN A 39 -10.81 6.72 -5.93
CA GLN A 39 -9.70 7.67 -5.78
C GLN A 39 -8.37 6.91 -5.63
N ILE A 40 -7.30 7.51 -6.14
CA ILE A 40 -5.95 6.93 -6.05
C ILE A 40 -5.04 7.91 -5.32
N TYR A 41 -4.31 7.38 -4.32
CA TYR A 41 -3.35 8.14 -3.52
C TYR A 41 -1.99 7.48 -3.61
N GLN A 42 -0.99 8.23 -4.05
CA GLN A 42 0.37 7.76 -4.19
C GLN A 42 1.20 7.99 -2.93
N GLY A 43 2.23 7.18 -2.77
CA GLY A 43 3.23 7.30 -1.74
C GLY A 43 4.60 6.84 -2.24
N CYS A 44 5.62 7.17 -1.48
CA CYS A 44 6.99 6.72 -1.70
C CYS A 44 7.66 6.42 -0.37
N ASN A 45 8.76 5.65 -0.41
CA ASN A 45 9.53 5.46 0.81
C ASN A 45 10.32 6.72 1.17
N THR A 46 10.40 6.97 2.46
CA THR A 46 11.25 8.01 3.06
C THR A 46 12.18 7.36 4.06
N GLN A 47 13.45 7.71 3.99
CA GLN A 47 14.48 7.18 4.88
C GLN A 47 14.99 8.27 5.81
N SER A 48 15.49 7.89 6.98
CA SER A 48 16.02 8.80 7.97
C SER A 48 17.33 8.25 8.54
N VAL A 49 18.22 9.14 8.92
CA VAL A 49 19.41 8.77 9.69
C VAL A 49 19.07 8.32 11.12
N ILE A 50 17.85 8.59 11.57
CA ILE A 50 17.36 8.12 12.87
C ILE A 50 16.70 6.77 12.68
N SER A 51 17.20 5.75 13.38
CA SER A 51 16.65 4.41 13.35
C SER A 51 15.16 4.41 13.73
N GLY A 52 14.35 3.74 12.92
CA GLY A 52 12.91 3.59 13.15
C GLY A 52 12.03 4.72 12.61
N MET A 53 12.60 5.82 12.12
CA MET A 53 11.80 6.93 11.56
C MET A 53 11.40 6.72 10.12
N GLY A 54 12.12 5.90 9.35
CA GLY A 54 11.80 5.64 7.95
C GLY A 54 10.40 5.05 7.76
N VAL A 55 9.75 5.39 6.64
CA VAL A 55 8.41 4.92 6.29
C VAL A 55 8.46 4.26 4.91
N CYS A 56 7.90 3.04 4.80
CA CYS A 56 7.76 2.37 3.51
C CYS A 56 6.71 3.05 2.63
N ALA A 57 6.85 2.90 1.32
CA ALA A 57 5.98 3.53 0.33
C ALA A 57 4.50 3.17 0.53
N GLU A 58 4.20 1.91 0.88
CA GLU A 58 2.84 1.42 1.08
C GLU A 58 2.15 2.14 2.23
N ARG A 59 2.84 2.29 3.37
CA ARG A 59 2.29 3.03 4.51
C ARG A 59 2.16 4.53 4.22
N SER A 60 3.10 5.09 3.47
CA SER A 60 3.02 6.48 3.00
C SER A 60 1.77 6.71 2.14
N ALA A 61 1.46 5.81 1.20
CA ALA A 61 0.26 5.91 0.35
C ALA A 61 -1.03 5.81 1.17
N ILE A 62 -1.09 4.88 2.12
CA ILE A 62 -2.23 4.72 3.04
C ILE A 62 -2.41 5.99 3.88
N ASP A 63 -1.35 6.49 4.49
CA ASP A 63 -1.40 7.69 5.35
C ASP A 63 -1.82 8.93 4.54
N HIS A 64 -1.40 9.03 3.28
CA HIS A 64 -1.85 10.09 2.37
C HIS A 64 -3.38 10.03 2.17
N ALA A 65 -3.92 8.85 1.87
CA ALA A 65 -5.35 8.65 1.71
C ALA A 65 -6.11 8.98 3.00
N VAL A 66 -5.63 8.50 4.14
CA VAL A 66 -6.22 8.77 5.47
C VAL A 66 -6.24 10.28 5.76
N ALA A 67 -5.15 10.99 5.45
CA ALA A 67 -5.09 12.45 5.61
C ALA A 67 -6.11 13.18 4.72
N CYS A 68 -6.54 12.57 3.63
CA CYS A 68 -7.58 13.07 2.74
C CYS A 68 -9.00 12.56 3.09
N GLY A 69 -9.15 11.82 4.20
CA GLY A 69 -10.45 11.34 4.67
C GLY A 69 -10.91 10.02 4.05
N GLU A 70 -10.01 9.27 3.43
CA GLU A 70 -10.30 7.98 2.80
C GLU A 70 -9.73 6.83 3.62
N TYR A 71 -10.59 5.87 3.98
CA TYR A 71 -10.23 4.78 4.91
C TYR A 71 -10.52 3.39 4.35
N VAL A 72 -11.26 3.28 3.24
CA VAL A 72 -11.69 2.02 2.66
C VAL A 72 -10.96 1.79 1.34
N PHE A 73 -10.12 0.76 1.31
CA PHE A 73 -9.24 0.48 0.17
C PHE A 73 -9.60 -0.85 -0.49
N ASP A 74 -9.58 -0.88 -1.82
CA ASP A 74 -9.82 -2.08 -2.62
C ASP A 74 -8.51 -2.72 -3.10
N ALA A 75 -7.48 -1.90 -3.35
CA ALA A 75 -6.21 -2.39 -3.86
C ALA A 75 -5.04 -1.48 -3.48
N ILE A 76 -3.84 -2.06 -3.51
CA ILE A 76 -2.58 -1.34 -3.39
C ILE A 76 -1.60 -1.87 -4.43
N ALA A 77 -0.85 -0.99 -5.08
CA ALA A 77 0.28 -1.34 -5.92
C ALA A 77 1.59 -0.92 -5.24
N VAL A 78 2.62 -1.75 -5.37
CA VAL A 78 3.98 -1.44 -4.94
C VAL A 78 4.94 -1.67 -6.11
N VAL A 79 5.83 -0.74 -6.35
CA VAL A 79 6.80 -0.79 -7.44
C VAL A 79 8.20 -0.50 -6.95
N SER A 80 9.18 -1.22 -7.48
CA SER A 80 10.60 -0.99 -7.22
C SER A 80 11.41 -1.02 -8.52
N LYS A 81 12.70 -0.74 -8.43
CA LYS A 81 13.62 -0.81 -9.58
C LYS A 81 14.07 -2.23 -9.92
N LEU A 82 13.69 -3.24 -9.15
CA LEU A 82 14.06 -4.63 -9.41
C LEU A 82 13.16 -5.23 -10.50
N GLU A 83 13.73 -6.11 -11.32
CA GLU A 83 12.95 -6.84 -12.33
C GLU A 83 11.96 -7.79 -11.68
N VAL A 84 12.36 -8.48 -10.62
CA VAL A 84 11.47 -9.35 -9.85
C VAL A 84 10.60 -8.48 -8.95
N PRO A 85 9.27 -8.55 -9.08
CA PRO A 85 8.37 -7.83 -8.20
C PRO A 85 8.60 -8.17 -6.73
N ILE A 86 8.69 -7.16 -5.89
CA ILE A 86 8.88 -7.34 -4.45
C ILE A 86 7.55 -7.31 -3.70
N ALA A 87 7.48 -8.09 -2.63
CA ALA A 87 6.35 -8.07 -1.72
C ALA A 87 6.45 -6.88 -0.74
N PRO A 88 5.32 -6.36 -0.22
CA PRO A 88 5.34 -5.49 0.94
C PRO A 88 6.04 -6.15 2.12
N CYS A 89 6.76 -5.36 2.92
CA CYS A 89 7.39 -5.88 4.15
C CYS A 89 6.34 -6.27 5.20
N GLY A 90 6.77 -6.97 6.25
CA GLY A 90 5.87 -7.43 7.30
C GLY A 90 5.10 -6.31 8.01
N MET A 91 5.73 -5.15 8.23
CA MET A 91 5.05 -3.98 8.82
C MET A 91 3.97 -3.42 7.88
N CYS A 92 4.23 -3.38 6.57
CA CYS A 92 3.26 -2.93 5.59
C CYS A 92 2.11 -3.93 5.45
N LEU A 93 2.39 -5.24 5.47
CA LEU A 93 1.33 -6.26 5.46
C LEU A 93 0.44 -6.13 6.70
N GLN A 94 1.02 -5.90 7.87
CA GLN A 94 0.25 -5.66 9.09
C GLN A 94 -0.68 -4.44 8.91
N TYR A 95 -0.15 -3.33 8.42
CA TYR A 95 -0.93 -2.09 8.23
C TYR A 95 -2.05 -2.27 7.21
N ILE A 96 -1.75 -2.87 6.05
CA ILE A 96 -2.75 -3.20 5.02
C ILE A 96 -3.83 -4.12 5.60
N GLY A 97 -3.43 -5.11 6.41
CA GLY A 97 -4.35 -6.03 7.08
C GLY A 97 -5.31 -5.31 8.03
N GLU A 98 -4.83 -4.33 8.80
CA GLU A 98 -5.70 -3.53 9.66
C GLU A 98 -6.74 -2.76 8.83
N PHE A 99 -6.37 -2.19 7.70
CA PHE A 99 -7.31 -1.52 6.80
C PHE A 99 -8.26 -2.49 6.08
N SER A 100 -7.89 -3.76 5.89
CA SER A 100 -8.83 -4.76 5.42
C SER A 100 -9.95 -5.03 6.43
N GLN A 101 -9.64 -4.95 7.73
CA GLN A 101 -10.67 -5.01 8.78
C GLN A 101 -11.57 -3.77 8.76
N VAL A 102 -11.01 -2.58 8.50
CA VAL A 102 -11.81 -1.36 8.31
C VAL A 102 -12.74 -1.54 7.10
N ALA A 103 -12.21 -1.98 5.98
CA ALA A 103 -12.98 -2.19 4.75
C ALA A 103 -14.04 -3.29 4.89
N GLY A 104 -13.76 -4.31 5.68
CA GLY A 104 -14.61 -5.50 5.79
C GLY A 104 -14.50 -6.45 4.60
N HIS A 105 -13.46 -6.28 3.78
CA HIS A 105 -13.16 -7.13 2.63
C HIS A 105 -11.65 -7.25 2.39
N ASP A 106 -11.27 -8.18 1.50
CA ASP A 106 -9.89 -8.39 1.11
C ASP A 106 -9.36 -7.22 0.28
N ILE A 107 -8.07 -6.90 0.40
CA ILE A 107 -7.40 -5.85 -0.37
C ILE A 107 -6.46 -6.52 -1.37
N HIS A 108 -6.61 -6.20 -2.66
CA HIS A 108 -5.72 -6.69 -3.72
C HIS A 108 -4.34 -6.06 -3.60
N ILE A 109 -3.29 -6.85 -3.84
CA ILE A 109 -1.90 -6.40 -3.81
C ILE A 109 -1.27 -6.66 -5.17
N LEU A 110 -0.87 -5.60 -5.85
CA LEU A 110 -0.14 -5.63 -7.11
C LEU A 110 1.33 -5.33 -6.83
N MET A 111 2.19 -6.31 -7.07
CA MET A 111 3.64 -6.17 -6.97
C MET A 111 4.21 -5.98 -8.37
N VAL A 112 4.84 -4.84 -8.62
CA VAL A 112 5.25 -4.42 -9.97
C VAL A 112 6.75 -4.38 -10.08
N GLY A 113 7.30 -5.07 -11.06
CA GLY A 113 8.73 -5.06 -11.40
C GLY A 113 9.08 -3.93 -12.37
N SER A 114 10.38 -3.67 -12.52
CA SER A 114 10.90 -2.57 -13.34
C SER A 114 10.59 -2.71 -14.84
N THR A 115 10.27 -3.91 -15.30
CA THR A 115 9.90 -4.18 -16.70
C THR A 115 8.38 -4.15 -16.93
N GLY A 116 7.59 -3.75 -15.94
CA GLY A 116 6.13 -3.72 -16.01
C GLY A 116 5.44 -5.05 -15.72
N ASN A 117 6.21 -6.09 -15.41
CA ASN A 117 5.67 -7.39 -14.99
C ASN A 117 5.00 -7.26 -13.62
N ILE A 118 3.86 -7.92 -13.46
CA ILE A 118 3.03 -7.81 -12.25
C ILE A 118 2.83 -9.20 -11.65
N ARG A 119 3.09 -9.31 -10.36
CA ARG A 119 2.66 -10.42 -9.52
C ARG A 119 1.50 -9.96 -8.66
N GLU A 120 0.41 -10.71 -8.67
CA GLU A 120 -0.80 -10.37 -7.91
C GLU A 120 -0.98 -11.29 -6.71
N SER A 121 -1.49 -10.72 -5.64
CA SER A 121 -1.92 -11.42 -4.45
C SER A 121 -3.03 -10.61 -3.75
N SER A 122 -3.29 -10.95 -2.51
CA SER A 122 -4.19 -10.18 -1.64
C SER A 122 -3.70 -10.24 -0.20
N ILE A 123 -4.22 -9.34 0.64
CA ILE A 123 -3.80 -9.34 2.04
C ILE A 123 -4.19 -10.63 2.77
N GLN A 124 -5.36 -11.19 2.49
CA GLN A 124 -5.77 -12.45 3.11
C GLN A 124 -4.89 -13.63 2.73
N LYS A 125 -4.31 -13.61 1.53
CA LYS A 125 -3.35 -14.65 1.09
C LYS A 125 -1.97 -14.45 1.68
N MET A 126 -1.53 -13.20 1.85
CA MET A 126 -0.17 -12.89 2.30
C MET A 126 -0.04 -12.83 3.82
N LEU A 127 -1.12 -12.47 4.52
CA LEU A 127 -1.20 -12.42 5.99
C LEU A 127 -2.57 -12.96 6.44
N PRO A 128 -2.79 -14.30 6.36
CA PRO A 128 -4.10 -14.89 6.59
C PRO A 128 -4.62 -14.79 8.03
N VAL A 129 -3.72 -14.66 9.00
CA VAL A 129 -4.06 -14.48 10.42
C VAL A 129 -3.39 -13.20 10.89
N ILE A 130 -4.20 -12.25 11.33
CA ILE A 130 -3.74 -10.92 11.73
C ILE A 130 -4.26 -10.58 13.12
N PHE A 131 -3.39 -9.96 13.94
CA PHE A 131 -3.84 -9.19 15.10
C PHE A 131 -4.20 -7.78 14.62
N GLY A 132 -5.44 -7.38 14.84
CA GLY A 132 -5.92 -6.09 14.35
C GLY A 132 -6.95 -5.44 15.27
N PRO A 133 -7.53 -4.31 14.84
CA PRO A 133 -8.49 -3.54 15.64
C PRO A 133 -9.68 -4.35 16.14
N LEU A 134 -10.14 -5.33 15.37
CA LEU A 134 -11.27 -6.18 15.78
C LEU A 134 -10.96 -7.05 16.98
N ASP A 135 -9.70 -7.47 17.15
CA ASP A 135 -9.27 -8.25 18.33
C ASP A 135 -9.37 -7.43 19.63
N LEU A 136 -9.30 -6.12 19.51
CA LEU A 136 -9.45 -5.18 20.63
C LEU A 136 -10.90 -4.70 20.81
N GLY A 137 -11.86 -5.21 20.04
CA GLY A 137 -13.25 -4.81 20.08
C GLY A 137 -13.51 -3.38 19.60
N ILE A 138 -12.62 -2.83 18.76
CA ILE A 138 -12.77 -1.46 18.25
C ILE A 138 -13.88 -1.41 17.20
N ASP A 139 -14.81 -0.45 17.36
CA ASP A 139 -15.84 -0.17 16.37
C ASP A 139 -15.24 0.61 15.18
N LEU A 140 -15.22 -0.02 14.03
CA LEU A 140 -14.68 0.55 12.78
C LEU A 140 -15.77 1.14 11.87
N SER A 141 -17.06 1.06 12.27
CA SER A 141 -18.18 1.44 11.41
C SER A 141 -18.10 2.89 10.91
N ARG A 142 -17.62 3.81 11.74
CA ARG A 142 -17.49 5.23 11.40
C ARG A 142 -16.50 5.52 10.25
N PHE A 143 -15.62 4.58 9.95
CA PHE A 143 -14.61 4.72 8.88
C PHE A 143 -15.05 4.10 7.54
N ARG A 144 -16.24 3.48 7.50
CA ARG A 144 -16.76 2.81 6.29
C ARG A 144 -17.70 3.71 5.45
N LEU A 145 -17.84 4.95 5.83
CA LEU A 145 -18.73 5.91 5.17
C LEU A 145 -18.20 6.40 3.83
#